data_197173170ed0e4fc48404c7b4d5c7cec
#
_entry.id   197173170ed0e4fc48404c7b4d5c7cec
#
_cell.length_a   1.000
_cell.length_b   1.000
_cell.length_c   1.000
_cell.angle_alpha   90.00
_cell.angle_beta   90.00
_cell.angle_gamma   90.00
#
_symmetry.space_group_name_H-M   'P 1'
#
loop_
_entity.id
_entity.type
_entity.pdbx_description
1 polymer ?
#
loop_
_entity_poly.entity_id
_entity_poly.type
_entity_poly.pdbx_seq_one_letter_code
_entity_poly.pdbx_strand_id
1 'polypeptide(L)'
;ASHGIDLYNERLEIAVCAQHCNGGVTVDLNWQTELEGLYCAGEAAGTFGVYRPGGSALNSTQVGSLRAAEHIAGQGSTTREAPMYDMPAIRRGASNIAVLRDHFQTEMSRVADFDRDTTGMKALLAEVTALCEDFFDRVEISDESETAEAFKLYDMAVTQRSVLSAMLCSAEALGSHGSAFVDKRPPDPAAPPRDTRTVTVGGVSDMKPVSPMPDPELWFETLLARQKKKEAAA
;
A
#
# COMPACT_ATOMS: atom_id res chain seq x y z
N ALA A 1 -14.23 -31.14 11.42
CA ALA A 1 -13.15 -31.22 10.42
C ALA A 1 -13.73 -31.04 9.01
N SER A 2 -13.98 -29.79 8.61
CA SER A 2 -14.58 -29.48 7.30
C SER A 2 -13.63 -29.77 6.10
N HIS A 3 -12.36 -29.99 6.36
CA HIS A 3 -11.34 -30.22 5.31
C HIS A 3 -10.57 -31.54 5.52
N GLY A 4 -11.05 -32.45 6.35
CA GLY A 4 -10.41 -33.76 6.57
C GLY A 4 -9.07 -33.72 7.31
N ILE A 5 -8.67 -32.59 7.88
CA ILE A 5 -7.42 -32.41 8.61
C ILE A 5 -7.65 -32.58 10.10
N ASP A 6 -6.90 -33.46 10.73
CA ASP A 6 -6.90 -33.66 12.20
C ASP A 6 -5.72 -32.92 12.83
N LEU A 7 -5.97 -31.71 13.32
CA LEU A 7 -4.95 -30.84 13.93
C LEU A 7 -4.31 -31.41 15.20
N TYR A 8 -4.88 -32.49 15.81
CA TYR A 8 -4.27 -33.15 16.96
C TYR A 8 -3.19 -34.15 16.55
N ASN A 9 -3.33 -34.73 15.35
CA ASN A 9 -2.46 -35.81 14.89
C ASN A 9 -1.66 -35.46 13.64
N GLU A 10 -2.05 -34.38 12.93
CA GLU A 10 -1.41 -33.97 11.68
C GLU A 10 -0.76 -32.58 11.84
N ARG A 11 0.44 -32.44 11.25
CA ARG A 11 1.14 -31.16 11.20
C ARG A 11 0.68 -30.39 9.96
N LEU A 12 0.38 -29.09 10.15
CA LEU A 12 0.18 -28.18 9.04
C LEU A 12 1.51 -27.56 8.63
N GLU A 13 1.73 -27.48 7.34
CA GLU A 13 2.80 -26.66 6.79
C GLU A 13 2.40 -25.18 6.95
N ILE A 14 3.31 -24.39 7.50
CA ILE A 14 3.16 -22.93 7.64
C ILE A 14 4.33 -22.24 6.96
N ALA A 15 4.06 -21.10 6.35
CA ALA A 15 5.06 -20.24 5.76
C ALA A 15 4.89 -18.81 6.25
N VAL A 16 5.99 -18.07 6.28
CA VAL A 16 5.95 -16.63 6.48
C VAL A 16 5.39 -15.99 5.22
N CYS A 17 4.39 -15.14 5.37
CA CYS A 17 3.79 -14.41 4.25
C CYS A 17 3.53 -12.96 4.62
N ALA A 18 3.45 -12.10 3.61
CA ALA A 18 2.99 -10.72 3.75
C ALA A 18 1.47 -10.72 3.99
N GLN A 19 1.07 -10.65 5.26
CA GLN A 19 -0.35 -10.72 5.66
C GLN A 19 -1.03 -9.37 5.62
N HIS A 20 -0.29 -8.27 5.83
CA HIS A 20 -0.84 -6.91 5.90
C HIS A 20 0.18 -5.88 5.42
N CYS A 21 -0.28 -4.94 4.60
CA CYS A 21 0.51 -3.80 4.17
C CYS A 21 0.33 -2.63 5.16
N ASN A 22 1.41 -2.17 5.79
CA ASN A 22 1.36 -1.04 6.72
C ASN A 22 1.52 0.32 6.02
N GLY A 23 2.11 0.33 4.82
CA GLY A 23 2.13 1.49 3.94
C GLY A 23 0.87 1.60 3.09
N GLY A 24 0.73 2.66 2.33
CA GLY A 24 -0.43 2.87 1.46
C GLY A 24 -0.55 4.29 0.96
N VAL A 25 -1.72 4.66 0.52
CA VAL A 25 -2.04 5.99 0.02
C VAL A 25 -1.93 7.01 1.16
N THR A 26 -1.26 8.13 0.91
CA THR A 26 -1.17 9.25 1.87
C THR A 26 -2.52 9.93 2.00
N VAL A 27 -2.95 10.11 3.24
CA VAL A 27 -4.22 10.78 3.59
C VAL A 27 -4.01 11.82 4.68
N ASP A 28 -4.91 12.78 4.75
CA ASP A 28 -5.00 13.77 5.83
C ASP A 28 -5.74 13.22 7.07
N LEU A 29 -6.05 14.11 8.03
CA LEU A 29 -6.79 13.75 9.24
C LEU A 29 -8.26 13.34 9.00
N ASN A 30 -8.79 13.67 7.83
CA ASN A 30 -10.14 13.30 7.39
C ASN A 30 -10.13 12.09 6.45
N TRP A 31 -8.96 11.48 6.25
CA TRP A 31 -8.73 10.35 5.33
C TRP A 31 -8.96 10.69 3.85
N GLN A 32 -8.90 12.00 3.54
CA GLN A 32 -8.88 12.48 2.16
C GLN A 32 -7.45 12.44 1.62
N THR A 33 -7.31 12.05 0.35
CA THR A 33 -6.04 12.09 -0.37
C THR A 33 -5.72 13.51 -0.84
N GLU A 34 -4.59 13.72 -1.50
CA GLU A 34 -4.28 14.99 -2.15
C GLU A 34 -5.25 15.34 -3.30
N LEU A 35 -5.98 14.35 -3.81
CA LEU A 35 -7.03 14.58 -4.81
C LEU A 35 -8.34 14.91 -4.10
N GLU A 36 -8.86 16.10 -4.36
CA GLU A 36 -10.12 16.56 -3.76
C GLU A 36 -11.27 15.59 -4.07
N GLY A 37 -11.98 15.18 -3.04
CA GLY A 37 -13.11 14.24 -3.13
C GLY A 37 -12.73 12.77 -3.18
N LEU A 38 -11.42 12.42 -3.20
CA LEU A 38 -10.96 11.05 -3.12
C LEU A 38 -10.53 10.72 -1.69
N TYR A 39 -11.14 9.70 -1.11
CA TYR A 39 -10.87 9.20 0.23
C TYR A 39 -10.31 7.79 0.18
N CYS A 40 -9.40 7.49 1.10
CA CYS A 40 -8.82 6.17 1.21
C CYS A 40 -8.88 5.72 2.67
N ALA A 41 -9.54 4.60 2.94
CA ALA A 41 -9.70 4.06 4.29
C ALA A 41 -9.33 2.57 4.34
N GLY A 42 -9.03 2.07 5.53
CA GLY A 42 -8.61 0.69 5.74
C GLY A 42 -7.15 0.46 5.42
N GLU A 43 -6.82 -0.75 5.01
CA GLU A 43 -5.44 -1.16 4.72
C GLU A 43 -4.80 -0.39 3.56
N ALA A 44 -5.60 0.09 2.62
CA ALA A 44 -5.11 0.88 1.49
C ALA A 44 -4.52 2.24 1.91
N ALA A 45 -4.89 2.77 3.09
CA ALA A 45 -4.34 4.01 3.63
C ALA A 45 -3.05 3.74 4.42
N GLY A 46 -2.00 4.52 4.16
CA GLY A 46 -0.68 4.37 4.78
C GLY A 46 -0.60 4.90 6.22
N THR A 47 -1.50 4.47 7.10
CA THR A 47 -1.67 5.06 8.44
C THR A 47 -1.13 4.19 9.58
N PHE A 48 -0.61 3.00 9.31
CA PHE A 48 -0.30 2.03 10.36
C PHE A 48 1.12 2.13 10.94
N GLY A 49 2.10 2.58 10.16
CA GLY A 49 3.49 2.63 10.59
C GLY A 49 4.15 1.24 10.75
N VAL A 50 5.46 1.24 11.01
CA VAL A 50 6.28 0.01 11.06
C VAL A 50 5.97 -0.85 12.29
N TYR A 51 5.75 -0.20 13.44
CA TYR A 51 5.57 -0.89 14.73
C TYR A 51 4.10 -1.01 15.13
N ARG A 52 3.24 -1.22 14.17
CA ARG A 52 1.81 -1.38 14.43
C ARG A 52 1.53 -2.55 15.39
N PRO A 53 0.87 -2.30 16.54
CA PRO A 53 0.44 -3.38 17.43
C PRO A 53 -0.57 -4.30 16.74
N GLY A 54 -0.56 -5.59 17.11
CA GLY A 54 -1.57 -6.54 16.67
C GLY A 54 -2.99 -6.06 17.04
N GLY A 55 -3.95 -6.24 16.13
CA GLY A 55 -5.34 -5.84 16.33
C GLY A 55 -5.66 -4.36 16.05
N SER A 56 -4.68 -3.46 16.04
CA SER A 56 -4.92 -2.03 15.82
C SER A 56 -5.40 -1.68 14.40
N ALA A 57 -5.23 -2.58 13.42
CA ALA A 57 -5.70 -2.37 12.06
C ALA A 57 -7.21 -2.15 11.98
N LEU A 58 -8.00 -2.95 12.69
CA LEU A 58 -9.45 -2.80 12.72
C LEU A 58 -9.87 -1.45 13.33
N ASN A 59 -9.23 -1.04 14.42
CA ASN A 59 -9.53 0.24 15.04
C ASN A 59 -9.19 1.41 14.11
N SER A 60 -8.01 1.40 13.49
CA SER A 60 -7.62 2.43 12.53
C SER A 60 -8.58 2.49 11.34
N THR A 61 -8.98 1.33 10.82
CA THR A 61 -9.96 1.26 9.72
C THR A 61 -11.31 1.86 10.13
N GLN A 62 -11.84 1.51 11.29
CA GLN A 62 -13.14 2.03 11.76
C GLN A 62 -13.10 3.53 12.02
N VAL A 63 -12.06 4.01 12.69
CA VAL A 63 -11.88 5.45 12.97
C VAL A 63 -11.73 6.22 11.67
N GLY A 64 -10.92 5.73 10.72
CA GLY A 64 -10.72 6.37 9.44
C GLY A 64 -11.99 6.43 8.60
N SER A 65 -12.72 5.32 8.53
CA SER A 65 -14.00 5.28 7.81
C SER A 65 -15.03 6.24 8.40
N LEU A 66 -15.11 6.33 9.73
CA LEU A 66 -16.00 7.27 10.41
C LEU A 66 -15.63 8.73 10.08
N ARG A 67 -14.36 9.09 10.20
CA ARG A 67 -13.88 10.45 9.89
C ARG A 67 -14.12 10.82 8.43
N ALA A 68 -13.83 9.91 7.51
CA ALA A 68 -14.10 10.11 6.08
C ALA A 68 -15.60 10.35 5.84
N ALA A 69 -16.46 9.52 6.42
CA ALA A 69 -17.91 9.63 6.27
C ALA A 69 -18.45 10.96 6.83
N GLU A 70 -18.00 11.38 8.02
CA GLU A 70 -18.38 12.65 8.62
C GLU A 70 -17.92 13.85 7.78
N HIS A 71 -16.69 13.79 7.26
CA HIS A 71 -16.15 14.83 6.41
C HIS A 71 -16.93 14.93 5.09
N ILE A 72 -17.18 13.80 4.41
CA ILE A 72 -17.99 13.74 3.18
C ILE A 72 -19.39 14.31 3.43
N ALA A 73 -20.05 13.91 4.51
CA ALA A 73 -21.37 14.40 4.86
C ALA A 73 -21.40 15.93 5.12
N GLY A 74 -20.30 16.45 5.66
CA GLY A 74 -20.14 17.89 5.92
C GLY A 74 -19.88 18.75 4.68
N GLN A 75 -19.35 18.14 3.59
CA GLN A 75 -19.05 18.87 2.35
C GLN A 75 -20.28 19.21 1.49
N GLY A 76 -21.41 18.55 1.76
CA GLY A 76 -22.58 18.65 0.91
C GLY A 76 -22.45 17.88 -0.42
N SER A 77 -23.52 17.93 -1.21
CA SER A 77 -23.53 17.24 -2.51
C SER A 77 -22.97 18.14 -3.61
N THR A 78 -21.84 17.79 -4.18
CA THR A 78 -21.32 18.39 -5.41
C THR A 78 -21.48 17.38 -6.54
N THR A 79 -22.37 17.66 -7.48
CA THR A 79 -22.47 16.86 -8.71
C THR A 79 -21.37 17.37 -9.66
N ARG A 80 -20.35 16.56 -9.88
CA ARG A 80 -19.39 16.78 -10.97
C ARG A 80 -19.64 15.74 -12.05
N GLU A 81 -19.67 16.15 -13.30
CA GLU A 81 -19.63 15.19 -14.39
C GLU A 81 -18.29 14.46 -14.36
N ALA A 82 -18.36 13.13 -14.36
CA ALA A 82 -17.16 12.33 -14.46
C ALA A 82 -16.52 12.54 -15.83
N PRO A 83 -15.22 12.88 -15.91
CA PRO A 83 -14.56 12.97 -17.20
C PRO A 83 -14.60 11.60 -17.89
N MET A 84 -14.97 11.59 -19.16
CA MET A 84 -14.84 10.41 -20.01
C MET A 84 -13.36 10.24 -20.33
N TYR A 85 -12.79 9.12 -19.95
CA TYR A 85 -11.43 8.74 -20.34
C TYR A 85 -11.50 7.67 -21.42
N ASP A 86 -10.84 7.89 -22.53
CA ASP A 86 -10.57 6.82 -23.48
C ASP A 86 -9.47 5.94 -22.91
N MET A 87 -9.84 4.73 -22.54
CA MET A 87 -8.87 3.74 -22.07
C MET A 87 -8.04 3.26 -23.24
N PRO A 88 -6.69 3.30 -23.16
CA PRO A 88 -5.85 2.75 -24.21
C PRO A 88 -6.17 1.28 -24.46
N ALA A 89 -6.23 0.90 -25.72
CA ALA A 89 -6.45 -0.49 -26.09
C ALA A 89 -5.19 -1.31 -25.82
N ILE A 90 -5.36 -2.47 -25.19
CA ILE A 90 -4.28 -3.44 -25.01
C ILE A 90 -4.07 -4.18 -26.34
N ARG A 91 -2.82 -4.44 -26.69
CA ARG A 91 -2.46 -5.14 -27.94
C ARG A 91 -3.02 -6.55 -27.98
N ARG A 92 -3.45 -6.96 -29.15
CA ARG A 92 -3.86 -8.34 -29.44
C ARG A 92 -2.67 -9.15 -29.92
N GLY A 93 -2.46 -10.34 -29.34
CA GLY A 93 -1.35 -11.21 -29.70
C GLY A 93 -1.33 -12.49 -28.87
N ALA A 94 -0.16 -13.07 -28.71
CA ALA A 94 0.02 -14.17 -27.77
C ALA A 94 0.11 -13.61 -26.35
N SER A 95 -0.88 -13.92 -25.51
CA SER A 95 -0.91 -13.41 -24.12
C SER A 95 0.40 -13.65 -23.38
N ASN A 96 0.96 -12.59 -22.81
CA ASN A 96 2.20 -12.64 -22.02
C ASN A 96 1.97 -12.24 -20.54
N ILE A 97 0.73 -12.03 -20.11
CA ILE A 97 0.36 -11.56 -18.77
C ILE A 97 0.92 -12.47 -17.68
N ALA A 98 0.72 -13.78 -17.82
CA ALA A 98 1.15 -14.74 -16.81
C ALA A 98 2.68 -14.76 -16.65
N VAL A 99 3.40 -14.70 -17.75
CA VAL A 99 4.88 -14.68 -17.77
C VAL A 99 5.41 -13.42 -17.10
N LEU A 100 4.87 -12.26 -17.45
CA LEU A 100 5.27 -10.98 -16.84
C LEU A 100 4.93 -10.95 -15.35
N ARG A 101 3.74 -11.38 -14.96
CA ARG A 101 3.33 -11.45 -13.55
C ARG A 101 4.26 -12.34 -12.74
N ASP A 102 4.51 -13.55 -13.19
CA ASP A 102 5.39 -14.50 -12.51
C ASP A 102 6.81 -13.94 -12.37
N HIS A 103 7.37 -13.37 -13.44
CA HIS A 103 8.68 -12.71 -13.41
C HIS A 103 8.74 -11.63 -12.32
N PHE A 104 7.85 -10.64 -12.36
CA PHE A 104 7.89 -9.51 -11.43
C PHE A 104 7.56 -9.91 -9.98
N GLN A 105 6.70 -10.89 -9.75
CA GLN A 105 6.43 -11.40 -8.41
C GLN A 105 7.66 -12.16 -7.85
N THR A 106 8.29 -12.99 -8.66
CA THR A 106 9.48 -13.76 -8.27
C THR A 106 10.65 -12.83 -7.98
N GLU A 107 10.91 -11.86 -8.86
CA GLU A 107 12.00 -10.91 -8.65
C GLU A 107 11.76 -10.01 -7.44
N MET A 108 10.52 -9.54 -7.24
CA MET A 108 10.16 -8.76 -6.04
C MET A 108 10.43 -9.55 -4.76
N SER A 109 10.02 -10.83 -4.72
CA SER A 109 10.28 -11.70 -3.57
C SER A 109 11.77 -11.96 -3.38
N ARG A 110 12.56 -12.05 -4.45
CA ARG A 110 13.99 -12.32 -4.38
C ARG A 110 14.80 -11.13 -3.83
N VAL A 111 14.47 -9.89 -4.26
CA VAL A 111 15.31 -8.71 -3.96
C VAL A 111 14.77 -7.82 -2.86
N ALA A 112 13.46 -7.85 -2.59
CA ALA A 112 12.76 -6.92 -1.72
C ALA A 112 12.07 -7.60 -0.52
N ASP A 113 12.51 -8.77 -0.15
CA ASP A 113 12.02 -9.53 0.99
C ASP A 113 12.60 -8.99 2.31
N PHE A 114 12.67 -9.83 3.29
CA PHE A 114 13.21 -9.57 4.63
C PHE A 114 14.68 -9.09 4.59
N ASP A 115 15.50 -9.68 3.73
CA ASP A 115 16.86 -9.21 3.41
C ASP A 115 16.85 -8.51 2.05
N ARG A 116 16.95 -7.18 2.06
CA ARG A 116 16.83 -6.33 0.87
C ARG A 116 18.15 -6.25 0.14
N ASP A 117 18.17 -6.72 -1.10
CA ASP A 117 19.29 -6.56 -2.03
C ASP A 117 19.17 -5.22 -2.76
N THR A 118 19.92 -4.21 -2.32
CA THR A 118 19.82 -2.86 -2.90
C THR A 118 20.20 -2.80 -4.36
N THR A 119 21.13 -3.63 -4.82
CA THR A 119 21.52 -3.71 -6.23
C THR A 119 20.42 -4.34 -7.07
N GLY A 120 19.87 -5.46 -6.60
CA GLY A 120 18.75 -6.14 -7.26
C GLY A 120 17.50 -5.28 -7.29
N MET A 121 17.16 -4.58 -6.19
CA MET A 121 16.04 -3.66 -6.15
C MET A 121 16.18 -2.50 -7.16
N LYS A 122 17.39 -1.95 -7.36
CA LYS A 122 17.63 -0.91 -8.38
C LYS A 122 17.40 -1.44 -9.79
N ALA A 123 17.88 -2.63 -10.08
CA ALA A 123 17.66 -3.28 -11.39
C ALA A 123 16.16 -3.52 -11.63
N LEU A 124 15.47 -4.12 -10.65
CA LEU A 124 14.05 -4.39 -10.75
C LEU A 124 13.21 -3.10 -10.85
N LEU A 125 13.59 -2.02 -10.13
CA LEU A 125 12.91 -0.72 -10.26
C LEU A 125 13.00 -0.17 -11.68
N ALA A 126 14.14 -0.32 -12.34
CA ALA A 126 14.28 0.09 -13.73
C ALA A 126 13.39 -0.73 -14.68
N GLU A 127 13.36 -2.06 -14.49
CA GLU A 127 12.51 -2.96 -15.30
C GLU A 127 11.02 -2.66 -15.14
N VAL A 128 10.55 -2.52 -13.88
CA VAL A 128 9.12 -2.26 -13.61
C VAL A 128 8.72 -0.85 -14.04
N THR A 129 9.64 0.12 -13.96
CA THR A 129 9.39 1.48 -14.48
C THR A 129 9.18 1.44 -15.98
N ALA A 130 10.05 0.75 -16.71
CA ALA A 130 9.91 0.58 -18.15
C ALA A 130 8.60 -0.17 -18.52
N LEU A 131 8.18 -1.16 -17.72
CA LEU A 131 6.89 -1.81 -17.93
C LEU A 131 5.73 -0.81 -17.74
N CYS A 132 5.78 0.05 -16.72
CA CYS A 132 4.72 1.05 -16.49
C CYS A 132 4.63 2.07 -17.62
N GLU A 133 5.76 2.49 -18.18
CA GLU A 133 5.84 3.49 -19.25
C GLU A 133 5.35 2.93 -20.59
N ASP A 134 5.76 1.71 -20.92
CA ASP A 134 5.48 1.07 -22.20
C ASP A 134 4.38 -0.01 -22.11
N PHE A 135 3.55 0.01 -21.07
CA PHE A 135 2.61 -1.07 -20.73
C PHE A 135 1.75 -1.49 -21.92
N PHE A 136 1.12 -0.55 -22.57
CA PHE A 136 0.18 -0.79 -23.67
C PHE A 136 0.85 -1.24 -24.96
N ASP A 137 2.16 -1.03 -25.07
CA ASP A 137 2.98 -1.50 -26.20
C ASP A 137 3.61 -2.88 -25.92
N ARG A 138 3.79 -3.27 -24.66
CA ARG A 138 4.48 -4.50 -24.24
C ARG A 138 3.55 -5.62 -23.85
N VAL A 139 2.37 -5.30 -23.31
CA VAL A 139 1.43 -6.31 -22.85
C VAL A 139 0.50 -6.71 -23.97
N GLU A 140 0.35 -8.02 -24.15
CA GLU A 140 -0.53 -8.61 -25.16
C GLU A 140 -1.57 -9.50 -24.49
N ILE A 141 -2.80 -9.46 -25.03
CA ILE A 141 -3.92 -10.32 -24.67
C ILE A 141 -4.35 -11.16 -25.86
N SER A 142 -4.76 -12.40 -25.62
CA SER A 142 -5.29 -13.27 -26.67
C SER A 142 -6.72 -12.86 -27.08
N ASP A 143 -7.52 -12.47 -26.10
CA ASP A 143 -8.90 -12.01 -26.30
C ASP A 143 -9.33 -11.03 -25.21
N GLU A 144 -10.54 -10.49 -25.33
CA GLU A 144 -11.08 -9.46 -24.40
C GLU A 144 -11.30 -9.93 -22.97
N SER A 145 -11.48 -11.23 -22.76
CA SER A 145 -11.66 -11.78 -21.42
C SER A 145 -10.45 -11.58 -20.51
N GLU A 146 -9.25 -11.43 -21.09
CA GLU A 146 -8.02 -11.18 -20.37
C GLU A 146 -7.78 -9.70 -20.00
N THR A 147 -8.62 -8.77 -20.46
CA THR A 147 -8.44 -7.33 -20.22
C THR A 147 -8.33 -6.99 -18.73
N ALA A 148 -9.19 -7.59 -17.90
CA ALA A 148 -9.14 -7.35 -16.45
C ALA A 148 -7.83 -7.85 -15.82
N GLU A 149 -7.29 -8.98 -16.29
CA GLU A 149 -6.01 -9.52 -15.80
C GLU A 149 -4.84 -8.66 -16.25
N ALA A 150 -4.90 -8.07 -17.45
CA ALA A 150 -3.90 -7.12 -17.90
C ALA A 150 -3.88 -5.84 -17.04
N PHE A 151 -5.04 -5.29 -16.69
CA PHE A 151 -5.09 -4.13 -15.78
C PHE A 151 -4.62 -4.47 -14.37
N LYS A 152 -4.90 -5.67 -13.85
CA LYS A 152 -4.30 -6.12 -12.58
C LYS A 152 -2.78 -6.21 -12.64
N LEU A 153 -2.21 -6.61 -13.78
CA LEU A 153 -0.76 -6.59 -13.99
C LEU A 153 -0.23 -5.15 -13.98
N TYR A 154 -0.96 -4.20 -14.58
CA TYR A 154 -0.60 -2.78 -14.54
C TYR A 154 -0.60 -2.23 -13.12
N ASP A 155 -1.66 -2.49 -12.36
CA ASP A 155 -1.78 -2.06 -10.96
C ASP A 155 -0.66 -2.65 -10.10
N MET A 156 -0.31 -3.92 -10.33
CA MET A 156 0.82 -4.57 -9.66
C MET A 156 2.13 -3.86 -10.00
N ALA A 157 2.38 -3.55 -11.28
CA ALA A 157 3.61 -2.88 -11.71
C ALA A 157 3.73 -1.47 -11.09
N VAL A 158 2.66 -0.67 -11.09
CA VAL A 158 2.62 0.67 -10.46
C VAL A 158 2.89 0.57 -8.95
N THR A 159 2.30 -0.44 -8.29
CA THR A 159 2.50 -0.69 -6.87
C THR A 159 3.95 -1.10 -6.59
N GLN A 160 4.50 -2.04 -7.33
CA GLN A 160 5.89 -2.49 -7.17
C GLN A 160 6.89 -1.34 -7.41
N ARG A 161 6.68 -0.53 -8.42
CA ARG A 161 7.50 0.67 -8.68
C ARG A 161 7.51 1.60 -7.46
N SER A 162 6.34 1.87 -6.89
CA SER A 162 6.20 2.75 -5.73
C SER A 162 6.86 2.15 -4.48
N VAL A 163 6.64 0.86 -4.22
CA VAL A 163 7.22 0.15 -3.06
C VAL A 163 8.75 0.05 -3.19
N LEU A 164 9.29 -0.34 -4.35
CA LEU A 164 10.74 -0.43 -4.57
C LEU A 164 11.42 0.93 -4.41
N SER A 165 10.83 1.99 -4.97
CA SER A 165 11.34 3.36 -4.80
C SER A 165 11.38 3.75 -3.33
N ALA A 166 10.30 3.48 -2.57
CA ALA A 166 10.24 3.77 -1.14
C ALA A 166 11.26 2.96 -0.33
N MET A 167 11.40 1.67 -0.63
CA MET A 167 12.35 0.79 0.05
C MET A 167 13.80 1.21 -0.20
N LEU A 168 14.15 1.58 -1.44
CA LEU A 168 15.48 2.08 -1.78
C LEU A 168 15.78 3.40 -1.09
N CYS A 169 14.84 4.37 -1.14
CA CYS A 169 14.97 5.64 -0.45
C CYS A 169 15.20 5.45 1.06
N SER A 170 14.43 4.55 1.68
CA SER A 170 14.58 4.20 3.10
C SER A 170 15.94 3.53 3.38
N ALA A 171 16.35 2.57 2.54
CA ALA A 171 17.62 1.86 2.70
C ALA A 171 18.83 2.78 2.55
N GLU A 172 18.79 3.71 1.61
CA GLU A 172 19.85 4.71 1.41
C GLU A 172 19.92 5.72 2.56
N ALA A 173 18.79 6.18 3.07
CA ALA A 173 18.74 7.17 4.14
C ALA A 173 19.02 6.60 5.53
N LEU A 174 18.55 5.38 5.80
CA LEU A 174 18.52 4.79 7.14
C LEU A 174 19.39 3.53 7.28
N GLY A 175 19.83 2.91 6.18
CA GLY A 175 20.49 1.61 6.19
C GLY A 175 19.55 0.51 6.70
N SER A 176 20.11 -0.52 7.35
CA SER A 176 19.33 -1.57 8.01
C SER A 176 18.67 -0.99 9.25
N HIS A 177 17.35 -0.84 9.21
CA HIS A 177 16.56 -0.22 10.27
C HIS A 177 15.23 -0.96 10.47
N GLY A 178 14.68 -0.90 11.68
CA GLY A 178 13.49 -1.66 12.04
C GLY A 178 13.75 -3.16 12.04
N SER A 179 12.92 -3.92 11.31
CA SER A 179 13.07 -5.38 11.19
C SER A 179 13.72 -5.82 9.87
N ALA A 180 14.13 -4.88 9.02
CA ALA A 180 14.69 -5.18 7.72
C ALA A 180 16.21 -5.28 7.74
N PHE A 181 16.76 -6.32 7.12
CA PHE A 181 18.15 -6.42 6.72
C PHE A 181 18.33 -5.68 5.39
N VAL A 182 19.48 -5.07 5.20
CA VAL A 182 19.86 -4.43 3.95
C VAL A 182 21.25 -4.89 3.58
N ASP A 183 21.38 -5.54 2.42
CA ASP A 183 22.63 -6.12 1.93
C ASP A 183 23.28 -7.03 3.01
N LYS A 184 22.48 -7.91 3.61
CA LYS A 184 22.85 -8.86 4.66
C LYS A 184 23.30 -8.22 5.98
N ARG A 185 23.17 -6.91 6.13
CA ARG A 185 23.49 -6.21 7.38
C ARG A 185 22.28 -6.24 8.31
N PRO A 186 22.41 -6.77 9.53
CA PRO A 186 21.33 -6.78 10.49
C PRO A 186 20.99 -5.35 10.98
N PRO A 187 19.74 -5.10 11.38
CA PRO A 187 19.39 -3.86 12.06
C PRO A 187 20.22 -3.64 13.32
N ASP A 188 20.57 -2.39 13.59
CA ASP A 188 21.21 -2.01 14.85
C ASP A 188 20.13 -1.85 15.94
N PRO A 189 20.09 -2.71 16.97
CA PRO A 189 19.11 -2.63 18.03
C PRO A 189 19.27 -1.38 18.92
N ALA A 190 20.43 -0.72 18.87
CA ALA A 190 20.68 0.52 19.59
C ALA A 190 20.36 1.77 18.78
N ALA A 191 19.99 1.62 17.49
CA ALA A 191 19.62 2.76 16.67
C ALA A 191 18.35 3.42 17.22
N PRO A 192 18.36 4.75 17.43
CA PRO A 192 17.18 5.44 17.92
C PRO A 192 16.04 5.36 16.89
N PRO A 193 14.78 5.33 17.34
CA PRO A 193 13.62 5.49 16.46
C PRO A 193 13.77 6.76 15.63
N ARG A 194 13.37 6.70 14.38
CA ARG A 194 13.39 7.86 13.48
C ARG A 194 11.98 8.23 13.09
N ASP A 195 11.59 9.45 13.44
CA ASP A 195 10.27 10.00 13.13
C ASP A 195 10.19 10.45 11.66
N THR A 196 10.44 9.51 10.77
CA THR A 196 10.41 9.73 9.32
C THR A 196 9.52 8.72 8.61
N ARG A 197 8.99 9.12 7.48
CA ARG A 197 8.25 8.28 6.54
C ARG A 197 8.78 8.52 5.13
N THR A 198 8.63 7.54 4.27
CA THR A 198 8.89 7.68 2.84
C THR A 198 7.59 8.02 2.14
N VAL A 199 7.61 9.03 1.28
CA VAL A 199 6.48 9.44 0.43
C VAL A 199 6.89 9.30 -1.02
N THR A 200 6.09 8.60 -1.80
CA THR A 200 6.33 8.32 -3.22
C THR A 200 5.27 9.01 -4.06
N VAL A 201 5.72 9.80 -5.03
CA VAL A 201 4.87 10.47 -6.03
C VAL A 201 5.45 10.21 -7.40
N GLY A 202 4.64 9.71 -8.34
CA GLY A 202 5.08 9.43 -9.71
C GLY A 202 6.24 8.42 -9.81
N GLY A 203 6.38 7.52 -8.82
CA GLY A 203 7.48 6.55 -8.78
C GLY A 203 8.80 7.10 -8.17
N VAL A 204 8.82 8.35 -7.71
CA VAL A 204 9.96 8.97 -7.03
C VAL A 204 9.67 9.10 -5.55
N SER A 205 10.60 8.68 -4.71
CA SER A 205 10.46 8.67 -3.25
C SER A 205 11.36 9.71 -2.57
N ASP A 206 10.85 10.26 -1.49
CA ASP A 206 11.54 11.22 -0.64
C ASP A 206 11.24 10.93 0.84
N MET A 207 12.21 11.23 1.71
CA MET A 207 12.04 11.11 3.16
C MET A 207 11.35 12.36 3.71
N LYS A 208 10.26 12.16 4.42
CA LYS A 208 9.50 13.23 5.08
C LYS A 208 9.46 12.99 6.58
N PRO A 209 9.41 14.03 7.41
CA PRO A 209 9.12 13.85 8.83
C PRO A 209 7.70 13.26 9.00
N VAL A 210 7.52 12.47 10.05
CA VAL A 210 6.18 12.05 10.46
C VAL A 210 5.41 13.27 10.94
N SER A 211 4.15 13.38 10.55
CA SER A 211 3.28 14.46 11.04
C SER A 211 3.17 14.39 12.56
N PRO A 212 3.17 15.53 13.27
CA PRO A 212 2.97 15.55 14.71
C PRO A 212 1.62 14.92 15.07
N MET A 213 1.53 14.42 16.30
CA MET A 213 0.26 13.89 16.83
C MET A 213 -0.84 14.94 16.69
N PRO A 214 -2.03 14.57 16.16
CA PRO A 214 -3.14 15.52 16.05
C PRO A 214 -3.55 16.07 17.40
N ASP A 215 -4.16 17.26 17.40
CA ASP A 215 -4.78 17.86 18.58
C ASP A 215 -5.73 16.85 19.26
N PRO A 216 -5.69 16.71 20.60
CA PRO A 216 -6.61 15.85 21.35
C PRO A 216 -8.10 16.07 21.04
N GLU A 217 -8.48 17.26 20.59
CA GLU A 217 -9.83 17.57 20.12
C GLU A 217 -10.28 16.74 18.91
N LEU A 218 -9.32 16.20 18.14
CA LEU A 218 -9.52 15.35 16.96
C LEU A 218 -9.40 13.86 17.27
N TRP A 219 -9.16 13.49 18.52
CA TRP A 219 -9.07 12.09 18.91
C TRP A 219 -10.44 11.42 18.82
N PHE A 220 -10.44 10.14 18.51
CA PHE A 220 -11.65 9.34 18.35
C PHE A 220 -12.55 9.40 19.60
N GLU A 221 -11.97 9.29 20.79
CA GLU A 221 -12.70 9.33 22.06
C GLU A 221 -13.45 10.67 22.24
N THR A 222 -12.81 11.75 21.85
CA THR A 222 -13.41 13.09 21.92
C THR A 222 -14.55 13.24 20.92
N LEU A 223 -14.36 12.76 19.69
CA LEU A 223 -15.38 12.77 18.65
C LEU A 223 -16.57 11.89 19.03
N LEU A 224 -16.31 10.67 19.53
CA LEU A 224 -17.34 9.74 19.98
C LEU A 224 -18.16 10.32 21.15
N ALA A 225 -17.49 10.97 22.10
CA ALA A 225 -18.19 11.63 23.21
C ALA A 225 -19.10 12.78 22.75
N ARG A 226 -18.68 13.53 21.74
CA ARG A 226 -19.48 14.58 21.09
C ARG A 226 -20.70 13.99 20.37
N GLN A 227 -20.51 12.90 19.64
CA GLN A 227 -21.59 12.22 18.93
C GLN A 227 -22.65 11.70 19.91
N LYS A 228 -22.25 10.99 20.96
CA LYS A 228 -23.18 10.50 22.00
C LYS A 228 -23.98 11.62 22.67
N LYS A 229 -23.35 12.79 22.88
CA LYS A 229 -24.06 13.96 23.42
C LYS A 229 -25.11 14.50 22.44
N LYS A 230 -24.82 14.50 21.13
CA LYS A 230 -25.80 14.92 20.10
C LYS A 230 -26.98 13.96 20.02
N GLU A 231 -26.73 12.65 20.05
CA GLU A 231 -27.79 11.63 20.04
C GLU A 231 -28.69 11.68 21.28
N ALA A 232 -28.11 11.99 22.44
CA ALA A 232 -28.87 12.14 23.69
C ALA A 232 -29.70 13.46 23.78
N ALA A 233 -29.39 14.43 22.91
CA ALA A 233 -30.08 15.73 22.85
C ALA A 233 -31.14 15.81 21.73
N ALA A 234 -31.21 14.78 20.85
CA ALA A 234 -32.18 14.66 19.77
C ALA A 234 -33.37 13.78 20.14
#